data_febebad9369908f8fdee40244a1ed4cd
#
_entry.id   febebad9369908f8fdee40244a1ed4cd
#
_cell.length_a   1.000
_cell.length_b   1.000
_cell.length_c   1.000
_cell.angle_alpha   90.00
_cell.angle_beta   90.00
_cell.angle_gamma   90.00
#
_symmetry.space_group_name_H-M   'P 1'
#
loop_
_entity.id
_entity.type
_entity.pdbx_description
1 polymer ?
#
loop_
_entity_poly.entity_id
_entity_poly.type
_entity_poly.pdbx_seq_one_letter_code
_entity_poly.pdbx_strand_id
1 'polypeptide(L)'
;MEQTDMNFSHLIWDTHCLKKNQVVRNESFGIPPRVKKIHYPIRLVRYWFMYHFLREESGKREKPLSVCEIGVDTGQMKQFVDSTTDAPLYSRWQAVDCRIQKEVLLQNGYSEFVETDIESPDFELNETFDVMILLHVLEHLKRPEEVVRKLAPALKTGGIMIGGFPVTPNCLAARHERKIRIRARKYGHVSVFSPRRIKEMASYAGLSVEYMSGAFFMRKQGFFLENFNWWLRFNLFFGAVFRGWPGEVYWVLRKK
;
A
#
# COMPACT_ATOMS: atom_id res chain seq x y z
N MET A 1 14.47 -25.30 -2.14
CA MET A 1 13.94 -24.40 -1.08
C MET A 1 14.61 -23.06 -1.31
N GLU A 2 13.97 -22.14 -2.05
CA GLU A 2 14.51 -20.79 -2.24
C GLU A 2 14.48 -20.06 -0.89
N GLN A 3 15.66 -19.76 -0.43
CA GLN A 3 15.91 -18.87 0.70
C GLN A 3 15.41 -17.46 0.31
N THR A 4 14.14 -17.19 0.51
CA THR A 4 13.63 -15.81 0.47
C THR A 4 14.11 -15.17 1.75
N ASP A 5 15.17 -14.37 1.66
CA ASP A 5 15.72 -13.61 2.77
C ASP A 5 14.59 -12.85 3.45
N MET A 6 14.41 -13.17 4.74
CA MET A 6 13.43 -12.47 5.56
C MET A 6 13.95 -11.06 5.78
N ASN A 7 13.27 -10.07 5.18
CA ASN A 7 13.62 -8.67 5.37
C ASN A 7 12.93 -8.15 6.63
N PHE A 8 13.71 -7.81 7.63
CA PHE A 8 13.27 -7.26 8.91
C PHE A 8 13.54 -5.76 9.07
N SER A 9 13.90 -5.06 7.97
CA SER A 9 14.26 -3.63 8.02
C SER A 9 13.19 -2.76 8.70
N HIS A 10 11.91 -3.06 8.46
CA HIS A 10 10.79 -2.32 9.06
C HIS A 10 10.73 -2.42 10.61
N LEU A 11 11.39 -3.40 11.23
CA LEU A 11 11.37 -3.52 12.69
C LEU A 11 12.17 -2.42 13.40
N ILE A 12 13.11 -1.77 12.69
CA ILE A 12 13.91 -0.65 13.20
C ILE A 12 13.39 0.71 12.74
N TRP A 13 12.41 0.77 11.84
CA TRP A 13 11.86 2.05 11.36
C TRP A 13 11.22 2.84 12.50
N ASP A 14 11.27 4.18 12.35
CA ASP A 14 10.65 5.07 13.32
C ASP A 14 9.12 4.91 13.34
N THR A 15 8.57 4.74 14.53
CA THR A 15 7.13 4.63 14.77
C THR A 15 6.52 5.90 15.35
N HIS A 16 7.35 6.93 15.60
CA HIS A 16 6.89 8.14 16.26
C HIS A 16 5.86 8.92 15.43
N CYS A 17 6.01 8.89 14.10
CA CYS A 17 5.06 9.48 13.17
C CYS A 17 3.64 8.93 13.31
N LEU A 18 3.46 7.64 13.65
CA LEU A 18 2.14 7.06 13.91
C LEU A 18 1.44 7.72 15.10
N LYS A 19 2.20 8.07 16.14
CA LYS A 19 1.67 8.73 17.34
C LYS A 19 1.29 10.18 17.10
N LYS A 20 2.07 10.89 16.28
CA LYS A 20 1.92 12.33 16.03
C LYS A 20 1.06 12.68 14.82
N ASN A 21 0.84 11.74 13.91
CA ASN A 21 0.23 12.04 12.63
C ASN A 21 -1.20 12.56 12.77
N GLN A 22 -1.47 13.75 12.19
CA GLN A 22 -2.74 14.44 12.24
C GLN A 22 -3.84 13.79 11.40
N VAL A 23 -3.49 13.02 10.37
CA VAL A 23 -4.44 12.37 9.45
C VAL A 23 -5.42 11.46 10.20
N VAL A 24 -4.96 10.74 11.21
CA VAL A 24 -5.81 9.86 12.04
C VAL A 24 -6.86 10.62 12.83
N ARG A 25 -6.55 11.86 13.15
CA ARG A 25 -7.38 12.70 14.04
C ARG A 25 -8.37 13.57 13.29
N ASN A 26 -8.31 13.54 11.97
CA ASN A 26 -9.22 14.30 11.13
C ASN A 26 -10.59 13.61 11.05
N GLU A 27 -11.66 14.38 11.22
CA GLU A 27 -13.06 13.89 11.20
C GLU A 27 -13.49 13.44 9.81
N SER A 28 -12.94 14.06 8.76
CA SER A 28 -13.25 13.74 7.36
C SER A 28 -12.95 12.29 6.94
N PHE A 29 -12.08 11.58 7.68
CA PHE A 29 -11.73 10.19 7.36
C PHE A 29 -12.67 9.13 7.96
N GLY A 30 -13.78 9.52 8.56
CA GLY A 30 -14.74 8.59 9.17
C GLY A 30 -14.12 7.68 10.26
N ILE A 31 -13.02 8.09 10.86
CA ILE A 31 -12.31 7.33 11.89
C ILE A 31 -13.06 7.45 13.20
N PRO A 32 -13.47 6.34 13.84
CA PRO A 32 -14.19 6.40 15.11
C PRO A 32 -13.40 7.17 16.18
N PRO A 33 -14.08 7.97 17.05
CA PRO A 33 -13.42 8.77 18.08
C PRO A 33 -12.48 7.98 19.00
N ARG A 34 -12.82 6.71 19.27
CA ARG A 34 -11.96 5.79 20.06
C ARG A 34 -10.59 5.55 19.42
N VAL A 35 -10.53 5.49 18.10
CA VAL A 35 -9.28 5.24 17.34
C VAL A 35 -8.43 6.51 17.30
N LYS A 36 -9.05 7.67 17.26
CA LYS A 36 -8.35 8.99 17.27
C LYS A 36 -7.50 9.21 18.52
N LYS A 37 -7.82 8.56 19.64
CA LYS A 37 -7.10 8.68 20.91
C LYS A 37 -5.96 7.67 21.06
N ILE A 38 -5.82 6.74 20.13
CA ILE A 38 -4.83 5.67 20.19
C ILE A 38 -3.47 6.18 19.69
N HIS A 39 -2.39 5.75 20.35
CA HIS A 39 -1.04 6.21 20.03
C HIS A 39 -0.47 5.59 18.75
N TYR A 40 -0.71 4.29 18.52
CA TYR A 40 -0.18 3.52 17.38
C TYR A 40 -1.32 2.80 16.64
N PRO A 41 -2.21 3.52 15.95
CA PRO A 41 -3.38 2.91 15.31
C PRO A 41 -2.95 1.96 14.19
N ILE A 42 -3.37 0.71 14.27
CA ILE A 42 -3.15 -0.32 13.24
C ILE A 42 -3.54 0.18 11.84
N ARG A 43 -4.61 0.96 11.76
CA ARG A 43 -5.10 1.50 10.49
C ARG A 43 -4.06 2.36 9.76
N LEU A 44 -3.15 3.02 10.48
CA LEU A 44 -2.10 3.85 9.88
C LEU A 44 -0.88 3.09 9.44
N VAL A 45 -0.72 1.86 9.88
CA VAL A 45 0.48 1.05 9.54
C VAL A 45 0.63 0.90 8.03
N ARG A 46 -0.48 0.88 7.28
CA ARG A 46 -0.45 0.85 5.82
C ARG A 46 0.25 2.08 5.20
N TYR A 47 -0.08 3.28 5.70
CA TYR A 47 0.54 4.53 5.23
C TYR A 47 1.97 4.64 5.73
N TRP A 48 2.26 4.14 6.92
CA TRP A 48 3.59 4.08 7.52
C TRP A 48 4.55 3.23 6.68
N PHE A 49 4.12 2.05 6.19
CA PHE A 49 4.93 1.24 5.27
C PHE A 49 5.23 2.01 3.98
N MET A 50 4.20 2.59 3.35
CA MET A 50 4.37 3.34 2.10
C MET A 50 5.30 4.54 2.29
N TYR A 51 5.14 5.29 3.39
CA TYR A 51 6.03 6.40 3.74
C TYR A 51 7.49 5.97 3.85
N HIS A 52 7.76 4.86 4.55
CA HIS A 52 9.13 4.38 4.70
C HIS A 52 9.71 3.88 3.38
N PHE A 53 8.94 3.21 2.52
CA PHE A 53 9.40 2.85 1.18
C PHE A 53 9.73 4.08 0.33
N LEU A 54 8.88 5.10 0.35
CA LEU A 54 9.15 6.37 -0.34
C LEU A 54 10.42 7.04 0.18
N ARG A 55 10.59 7.09 1.49
CA ARG A 55 11.76 7.68 2.14
C ARG A 55 13.04 6.93 1.79
N GLU A 56 13.04 5.60 1.83
CA GLU A 56 14.19 4.79 1.45
C GLU A 56 14.53 4.96 -0.04
N GLU A 57 13.51 5.01 -0.91
CA GLU A 57 13.73 5.19 -2.33
C GLU A 57 14.22 6.61 -2.67
N SER A 58 13.67 7.64 -2.00
CA SER A 58 14.16 9.02 -2.13
C SER A 58 15.63 9.16 -1.70
N GLY A 59 16.03 8.48 -0.64
CA GLY A 59 17.42 8.48 -0.16
C GLY A 59 18.43 7.82 -1.10
N LYS A 60 17.97 7.04 -2.07
CA LYS A 60 18.82 6.43 -3.12
C LYS A 60 19.01 7.33 -4.35
N ARG A 61 18.36 8.49 -4.41
CA ARG A 61 18.28 9.36 -5.59
C ARG A 61 18.74 10.77 -5.27
N GLU A 62 19.33 11.42 -6.24
CA GLU A 62 19.74 12.83 -6.15
C GLU A 62 18.57 13.80 -6.31
N LYS A 63 17.50 13.37 -6.99
CA LYS A 63 16.32 14.19 -7.28
C LYS A 63 15.09 13.66 -6.55
N PRO A 64 14.19 14.56 -6.12
CA PRO A 64 12.91 14.16 -5.56
C PRO A 64 12.11 13.27 -6.50
N LEU A 65 11.32 12.34 -5.95
CA LEU A 65 10.59 11.31 -6.69
C LEU A 65 9.47 11.89 -7.55
N SER A 66 9.19 11.26 -8.70
CA SER A 66 7.91 11.35 -9.38
C SER A 66 7.05 10.15 -8.94
N VAL A 67 5.88 10.44 -8.37
CA VAL A 67 4.99 9.44 -7.77
C VAL A 67 3.67 9.37 -8.54
N CYS A 68 3.17 8.16 -8.79
CA CYS A 68 1.82 7.90 -9.27
C CYS A 68 1.07 7.06 -8.23
N GLU A 69 -0.03 7.58 -7.71
CA GLU A 69 -0.91 6.87 -6.77
C GLU A 69 -2.15 6.37 -7.49
N ILE A 70 -2.33 5.05 -7.50
CA ILE A 70 -3.47 4.36 -8.10
C ILE A 70 -4.48 4.01 -7.00
N GLY A 71 -5.76 4.37 -7.21
CA GLY A 71 -6.82 4.15 -6.23
C GLY A 71 -6.72 5.14 -5.06
N VAL A 72 -6.70 6.42 -5.38
CA VAL A 72 -6.39 7.51 -4.45
C VAL A 72 -7.50 7.80 -3.42
N ASP A 73 -8.75 7.43 -3.71
CA ASP A 73 -9.93 7.71 -2.88
C ASP A 73 -9.99 9.20 -2.44
N THR A 74 -9.74 9.50 -1.19
CA THR A 74 -9.73 10.86 -0.63
C THR A 74 -8.32 11.42 -0.38
N GLY A 75 -7.27 10.76 -0.86
CA GLY A 75 -5.90 11.27 -0.79
C GLY A 75 -5.19 11.11 0.56
N GLN A 76 -5.60 10.15 1.36
CA GLN A 76 -5.06 9.92 2.71
C GLN A 76 -3.58 9.56 2.71
N MET A 77 -3.09 8.89 1.66
CA MET A 77 -1.69 8.47 1.57
C MET A 77 -0.77 9.69 1.46
N LYS A 78 -1.05 10.59 0.52
CA LYS A 78 -0.27 11.82 0.34
C LYS A 78 -0.32 12.70 1.58
N GLN A 79 -1.51 12.87 2.20
CA GLN A 79 -1.63 13.62 3.47
C GLN A 79 -0.76 13.03 4.58
N PHE A 80 -0.68 11.68 4.68
CA PHE A 80 0.18 11.03 5.66
C PHE A 80 1.65 11.37 5.41
N VAL A 81 2.10 11.32 4.17
CA VAL A 81 3.48 11.68 3.79
C VAL A 81 3.77 13.13 4.13
N ASP A 82 2.92 14.06 3.67
CA ASP A 82 3.13 15.49 3.83
C ASP A 82 3.10 15.93 5.31
N SER A 83 2.29 15.26 6.15
CA SER A 83 2.26 15.52 7.60
C SER A 83 3.37 14.84 8.40
N THR A 84 4.14 13.97 7.77
CA THR A 84 5.18 13.17 8.45
C THR A 84 6.58 13.68 8.17
N THR A 85 6.83 14.26 6.99
CA THR A 85 8.16 14.71 6.57
C THR A 85 8.26 16.23 6.53
N ASP A 86 9.42 16.77 6.99
CA ASP A 86 9.75 18.19 6.88
C ASP A 86 10.47 18.51 5.54
N ALA A 87 10.96 17.49 4.84
CA ALA A 87 11.65 17.63 3.55
C ALA A 87 10.83 16.97 2.42
N PRO A 88 10.73 17.58 1.24
CA PRO A 88 9.97 17.03 0.14
C PRO A 88 10.61 15.73 -0.37
N LEU A 89 9.87 14.60 -0.26
CA LEU A 89 10.30 13.30 -0.80
C LEU A 89 10.05 13.20 -2.31
N TYR A 90 9.15 14.02 -2.83
CA TYR A 90 8.71 13.98 -4.22
C TYR A 90 8.65 15.40 -4.81
N SER A 91 8.81 15.50 -6.13
CA SER A 91 8.60 16.73 -6.90
C SER A 91 7.23 16.74 -7.60
N ARG A 92 6.64 15.57 -7.80
CA ARG A 92 5.38 15.37 -8.50
C ARG A 92 4.61 14.22 -7.89
N TRP A 93 3.28 14.38 -7.79
CA TRP A 93 2.38 13.34 -7.31
C TRP A 93 1.08 13.32 -8.13
N GLN A 94 0.93 12.33 -8.99
CA GLN A 94 -0.26 12.14 -9.82
C GLN A 94 -1.23 11.17 -9.16
N ALA A 95 -2.51 11.54 -9.14
CA ALA A 95 -3.62 10.71 -8.68
C ALA A 95 -4.28 10.01 -9.87
N VAL A 96 -4.52 8.71 -9.76
CA VAL A 96 -5.28 7.90 -10.74
C VAL A 96 -6.37 7.13 -10.01
N ASP A 97 -7.62 7.32 -10.42
CA ASP A 97 -8.76 6.59 -9.84
C ASP A 97 -9.88 6.46 -10.89
N CYS A 98 -10.73 5.46 -10.73
CA CYS A 98 -11.94 5.33 -11.55
C CYS A 98 -13.02 6.37 -11.22
N ARG A 99 -12.84 7.09 -10.10
CA ARG A 99 -13.72 8.18 -9.65
C ARG A 99 -12.90 9.21 -8.88
N ILE A 100 -12.66 10.35 -9.49
CA ILE A 100 -11.90 11.45 -8.90
C ILE A 100 -12.82 12.39 -8.09
N GLN A 101 -12.55 12.52 -6.79
CA GLN A 101 -13.16 13.54 -5.94
C GLN A 101 -12.31 14.82 -5.96
N LYS A 102 -12.34 15.54 -7.10
CA LYS A 102 -11.40 16.60 -7.41
C LYS A 102 -11.26 17.67 -6.32
N GLU A 103 -12.36 18.12 -5.74
CA GLU A 103 -12.36 19.16 -4.70
C GLU A 103 -11.62 18.68 -3.44
N VAL A 104 -11.88 17.43 -3.01
CA VAL A 104 -11.24 16.82 -1.85
C VAL A 104 -9.75 16.64 -2.11
N LEU A 105 -9.37 16.17 -3.29
CA LEU A 105 -7.98 15.94 -3.64
C LEU A 105 -7.21 17.26 -3.76
N LEU A 106 -7.80 18.32 -4.32
CA LEU A 106 -7.20 19.66 -4.33
C LEU A 106 -6.92 20.18 -2.93
N GLN A 107 -7.89 20.04 -1.99
CA GLN A 107 -7.69 20.39 -0.58
C GLN A 107 -6.56 19.59 0.08
N ASN A 108 -6.33 18.36 -0.39
CA ASN A 108 -5.28 17.47 0.07
C ASN A 108 -3.95 17.63 -0.70
N GLY A 109 -3.81 18.73 -1.47
CA GLY A 109 -2.58 19.12 -2.12
C GLY A 109 -2.24 18.36 -3.40
N TYR A 110 -3.21 17.67 -4.02
CA TYR A 110 -3.03 17.10 -5.36
C TYR A 110 -3.25 18.18 -6.41
N SER A 111 -2.45 18.14 -7.46
CA SER A 111 -2.57 19.04 -8.64
C SER A 111 -2.78 18.29 -9.95
N GLU A 112 -2.52 17.00 -9.98
CA GLU A 112 -2.57 16.17 -11.17
C GLU A 112 -3.49 14.97 -10.96
N PHE A 113 -4.46 14.80 -11.88
CA PHE A 113 -5.51 13.79 -11.78
C PHE A 113 -5.73 13.09 -13.11
N VAL A 114 -5.93 11.78 -13.09
CA VAL A 114 -6.38 10.96 -14.20
C VAL A 114 -7.58 10.14 -13.74
N GLU A 115 -8.77 10.46 -14.24
CA GLU A 115 -9.96 9.64 -13.98
C GLU A 115 -10.07 8.58 -15.07
N THR A 116 -9.87 7.31 -14.68
CA THR A 116 -9.89 6.19 -15.62
C THR A 116 -10.08 4.86 -14.91
N ASP A 117 -10.69 3.91 -15.60
CA ASP A 117 -10.72 2.51 -15.16
C ASP A 117 -9.44 1.78 -15.60
N ILE A 118 -8.60 1.43 -14.64
CA ILE A 118 -7.32 0.74 -14.88
C ILE A 118 -7.50 -0.70 -15.41
N GLU A 119 -8.69 -1.29 -15.33
CA GLU A 119 -9.02 -2.57 -15.98
C GLU A 119 -9.47 -2.40 -17.43
N SER A 120 -9.71 -1.15 -17.91
CA SER A 120 -10.06 -0.90 -19.31
C SER A 120 -9.00 -1.45 -20.26
N PRO A 121 -9.40 -2.07 -21.39
CA PRO A 121 -8.45 -2.48 -22.43
C PRO A 121 -7.57 -1.34 -22.93
N ASP A 122 -8.13 -0.14 -23.04
CA ASP A 122 -7.49 1.07 -23.60
C ASP A 122 -6.71 1.87 -22.54
N PHE A 123 -6.62 1.36 -21.31
CA PHE A 123 -5.90 2.05 -20.25
C PHE A 123 -4.40 2.02 -20.52
N GLU A 124 -3.80 3.20 -20.62
CA GLU A 124 -2.36 3.43 -20.71
C GLU A 124 -1.96 4.66 -19.87
N LEU A 125 -0.79 4.62 -19.25
CA LEU A 125 -0.13 5.77 -18.66
C LEU A 125 0.96 6.25 -19.62
N ASN A 126 0.81 7.47 -20.14
CA ASN A 126 1.74 8.06 -21.13
C ASN A 126 3.04 8.60 -20.50
N GLU A 127 3.14 8.56 -19.18
CA GLU A 127 4.24 9.12 -18.42
C GLU A 127 4.93 8.05 -17.59
N THR A 128 6.18 8.33 -17.18
CA THR A 128 6.96 7.42 -16.37
C THR A 128 7.22 7.96 -14.98
N PHE A 129 7.21 7.08 -13.99
CA PHE A 129 7.30 7.40 -12.58
C PHE A 129 8.45 6.65 -11.92
N ASP A 130 9.04 7.26 -10.87
CA ASP A 130 10.00 6.61 -10.01
C ASP A 130 9.32 5.62 -9.09
N VAL A 131 8.13 5.98 -8.60
CA VAL A 131 7.33 5.16 -7.68
C VAL A 131 5.87 5.11 -8.12
N MET A 132 5.28 3.92 -8.11
CA MET A 132 3.84 3.71 -8.20
C MET A 132 3.31 3.12 -6.90
N ILE A 133 2.21 3.67 -6.37
CA ILE A 133 1.56 3.21 -5.15
C ILE A 133 0.24 2.53 -5.49
N LEU A 134 0.05 1.28 -5.04
CA LEU A 134 -1.20 0.51 -5.16
C LEU A 134 -1.60 -0.01 -3.77
N LEU A 135 -2.16 0.87 -2.96
CA LEU A 135 -2.53 0.55 -1.59
C LEU A 135 -4.02 0.22 -1.47
N HIS A 136 -4.35 -1.03 -1.22
CA HIS A 136 -5.73 -1.54 -1.16
C HIS A 136 -6.53 -1.35 -2.47
N VAL A 137 -5.91 -1.65 -3.60
CA VAL A 137 -6.51 -1.54 -4.94
C VAL A 137 -6.69 -2.91 -5.57
N LEU A 138 -5.63 -3.71 -5.61
CA LEU A 138 -5.58 -4.94 -6.41
C LEU A 138 -6.61 -5.99 -5.98
N GLU A 139 -7.00 -6.01 -4.70
CA GLU A 139 -8.03 -6.92 -4.19
C GLU A 139 -9.44 -6.63 -4.74
N HIS A 140 -9.66 -5.44 -5.29
CA HIS A 140 -10.91 -5.02 -5.91
C HIS A 140 -10.97 -5.33 -7.40
N LEU A 141 -9.86 -5.70 -8.03
CA LEU A 141 -9.74 -5.95 -9.45
C LEU A 141 -10.03 -7.41 -9.79
N LYS A 142 -10.65 -7.62 -10.96
CA LYS A 142 -10.92 -8.97 -11.50
C LYS A 142 -9.66 -9.62 -12.08
N ARG A 143 -8.78 -8.80 -12.66
CA ARG A 143 -7.54 -9.21 -13.35
C ARG A 143 -6.33 -8.41 -12.85
N PRO A 144 -5.99 -8.48 -11.54
CA PRO A 144 -4.93 -7.66 -10.97
C PRO A 144 -3.55 -7.89 -11.60
N GLU A 145 -3.24 -9.11 -12.04
CA GLU A 145 -1.99 -9.45 -12.71
C GLU A 145 -1.83 -8.68 -14.04
N GLU A 146 -2.90 -8.59 -14.82
CA GLU A 146 -2.92 -7.84 -16.07
C GLU A 146 -2.72 -6.35 -15.83
N VAL A 147 -3.35 -5.81 -14.80
CA VAL A 147 -3.20 -4.38 -14.43
C VAL A 147 -1.75 -4.09 -14.04
N VAL A 148 -1.14 -4.90 -13.19
CA VAL A 148 0.28 -4.73 -12.80
C VAL A 148 1.19 -4.82 -14.03
N ARG A 149 0.93 -5.75 -14.96
CA ARG A 149 1.66 -5.88 -16.22
C ARG A 149 1.51 -4.64 -17.11
N LYS A 150 0.32 -4.06 -17.20
CA LYS A 150 0.06 -2.82 -17.95
C LYS A 150 0.72 -1.59 -17.33
N LEU A 151 0.82 -1.54 -16.00
CA LEU A 151 1.45 -0.44 -15.27
C LEU A 151 2.99 -0.51 -15.30
N ALA A 152 3.58 -1.70 -15.40
CA ALA A 152 5.03 -1.88 -15.35
C ALA A 152 5.82 -1.07 -16.40
N PRO A 153 5.37 -0.86 -17.65
CA PRO A 153 6.05 0.01 -18.61
C PRO A 153 6.18 1.46 -18.14
N ALA A 154 5.18 1.98 -17.41
CA ALA A 154 5.18 3.33 -16.86
C ALA A 154 6.05 3.52 -15.60
N LEU A 155 6.73 2.48 -15.12
CA LEU A 155 7.85 2.62 -14.20
C LEU A 155 9.14 2.94 -14.96
N LYS A 156 9.94 3.88 -14.47
CA LYS A 156 11.32 4.09 -14.95
C LYS A 156 12.17 2.86 -14.65
N THR A 157 13.25 2.65 -15.40
CA THR A 157 14.27 1.63 -15.06
C THR A 157 14.79 1.88 -13.64
N GLY A 158 14.85 0.85 -12.83
CA GLY A 158 15.15 0.96 -11.39
C GLY A 158 14.02 1.56 -10.54
N GLY A 159 12.88 1.92 -11.12
CA GLY A 159 11.70 2.38 -10.38
C GLY A 159 11.02 1.26 -9.61
N ILE A 160 10.17 1.63 -8.65
CA ILE A 160 9.47 0.68 -7.78
C ILE A 160 7.96 0.82 -7.84
N MET A 161 7.28 -0.30 -7.71
CA MET A 161 5.86 -0.37 -7.42
C MET A 161 5.70 -0.83 -5.98
N ILE A 162 4.97 -0.08 -5.17
CA ILE A 162 4.76 -0.38 -3.75
C ILE A 162 3.28 -0.52 -3.45
N GLY A 163 2.95 -1.37 -2.50
CA GLY A 163 1.55 -1.55 -2.15
C GLY A 163 1.34 -2.46 -0.95
N GLY A 164 0.06 -2.68 -0.67
CA GLY A 164 -0.36 -3.58 0.39
C GLY A 164 -1.84 -3.87 0.29
N PHE A 165 -2.23 -5.03 0.78
CA PHE A 165 -3.61 -5.52 0.77
C PHE A 165 -3.80 -6.67 1.77
N PRO A 166 -5.06 -7.10 2.04
CA PRO A 166 -5.32 -8.27 2.86
C PRO A 166 -4.68 -9.53 2.29
N VAL A 167 -4.05 -10.33 3.13
CA VAL A 167 -3.37 -11.57 2.75
C VAL A 167 -4.07 -12.79 3.30
N THR A 168 -3.99 -13.89 2.57
CA THR A 168 -4.51 -15.21 2.94
C THR A 168 -3.41 -16.26 2.77
N PRO A 169 -3.30 -17.27 3.66
CA PRO A 169 -2.36 -18.36 3.50
C PRO A 169 -2.49 -19.05 2.13
N ASN A 170 -1.37 -19.47 1.53
CA ASN A 170 -1.35 -20.10 0.21
C ASN A 170 -2.34 -21.27 0.07
N CYS A 171 -2.45 -22.11 1.11
CA CYS A 171 -3.33 -23.29 1.11
C CYS A 171 -4.83 -22.95 1.15
N LEU A 172 -5.20 -21.75 1.58
CA LEU A 172 -6.59 -21.30 1.71
C LEU A 172 -7.02 -20.30 0.63
N ALA A 173 -6.08 -19.74 -0.12
CA ALA A 173 -6.32 -18.63 -1.05
C ALA A 173 -7.40 -18.97 -2.10
N ALA A 174 -7.27 -20.08 -2.81
CA ALA A 174 -8.22 -20.49 -3.85
C ALA A 174 -9.65 -20.71 -3.30
N ARG A 175 -9.76 -21.32 -2.11
CA ARG A 175 -11.07 -21.53 -1.46
C ARG A 175 -11.69 -20.21 -1.02
N HIS A 176 -10.86 -19.30 -0.50
CA HIS A 176 -11.30 -17.97 -0.07
C HIS A 176 -11.76 -17.15 -1.27
N GLU A 177 -11.00 -17.13 -2.36
CA GLU A 177 -11.34 -16.38 -3.58
C GLU A 177 -12.69 -16.85 -4.17
N ARG A 178 -12.92 -18.17 -4.25
CA ARG A 178 -14.22 -18.70 -4.69
C ARG A 178 -15.36 -18.17 -3.84
N LYS A 179 -15.19 -18.10 -2.50
CA LYS A 179 -16.24 -17.60 -1.59
C LYS A 179 -16.50 -16.10 -1.77
N ILE A 180 -15.47 -15.28 -1.92
CA ILE A 180 -15.68 -13.83 -2.09
C ILE A 180 -16.27 -13.48 -3.44
N ARG A 181 -15.89 -14.19 -4.52
CA ARG A 181 -16.47 -13.98 -5.87
C ARG A 181 -17.98 -14.28 -5.91
N ILE A 182 -18.44 -15.32 -5.21
CA ILE A 182 -19.89 -15.63 -5.09
C ILE A 182 -20.65 -14.54 -4.33
N ARG A 183 -20.00 -13.88 -3.37
CA ARG A 183 -20.59 -12.86 -2.49
C ARG A 183 -20.20 -11.43 -2.88
N ALA A 184 -19.57 -11.26 -4.04
CA ALA A 184 -19.05 -9.99 -4.47
C ALA A 184 -20.13 -8.90 -4.47
N ARG A 185 -19.86 -7.80 -3.77
CA ARG A 185 -20.65 -6.58 -3.81
C ARG A 185 -19.96 -5.59 -4.73
N LYS A 186 -20.71 -4.62 -5.25
CA LYS A 186 -20.12 -3.48 -5.99
C LYS A 186 -19.01 -2.85 -5.12
N TYR A 187 -17.81 -2.72 -5.66
CA TYR A 187 -16.60 -2.26 -4.97
C TYR A 187 -16.12 -3.16 -3.80
N GLY A 188 -16.59 -4.40 -3.71
CA GLY A 188 -16.07 -5.38 -2.75
C GLY A 188 -14.80 -6.06 -3.23
N HIS A 189 -14.16 -6.83 -2.32
CA HIS A 189 -13.02 -7.67 -2.71
C HIS A 189 -13.48 -8.78 -3.65
N VAL A 190 -12.75 -8.97 -4.75
CA VAL A 190 -13.01 -10.03 -5.76
C VAL A 190 -11.76 -10.88 -6.02
N SER A 191 -10.59 -10.40 -5.63
CA SER A 191 -9.32 -11.12 -5.70
C SER A 191 -8.71 -11.35 -4.31
N VAL A 192 -8.08 -12.51 -4.12
CA VAL A 192 -7.42 -12.91 -2.87
C VAL A 192 -5.95 -13.08 -3.13
N PHE A 193 -5.12 -12.46 -2.29
CA PHE A 193 -3.68 -12.54 -2.39
C PHE A 193 -3.07 -13.46 -1.34
N SER A 194 -2.02 -14.15 -1.77
CA SER A 194 -1.14 -14.94 -0.92
C SER A 194 0.31 -14.57 -1.25
N PRO A 195 1.28 -14.86 -0.39
CA PRO A 195 2.70 -14.59 -0.69
C PRO A 195 3.17 -15.18 -2.03
N ARG A 196 2.67 -16.37 -2.39
CA ARG A 196 2.97 -17.02 -3.66
C ARG A 196 2.41 -16.22 -4.85
N ARG A 197 1.13 -15.81 -4.78
CA ARG A 197 0.48 -15.04 -5.86
C ARG A 197 1.16 -13.71 -6.12
N ILE A 198 1.68 -13.04 -5.07
CA ILE A 198 2.45 -11.78 -5.22
C ILE A 198 3.72 -12.03 -6.04
N LYS A 199 4.46 -13.11 -5.78
CA LYS A 199 5.67 -13.47 -6.55
C LYS A 199 5.34 -13.80 -8.00
N GLU A 200 4.28 -14.56 -8.23
CA GLU A 200 3.81 -14.92 -9.56
C GLU A 200 3.38 -13.67 -10.35
N MET A 201 2.64 -12.77 -9.73
CA MET A 201 2.21 -11.48 -10.30
C MET A 201 3.42 -10.60 -10.67
N ALA A 202 4.40 -10.48 -9.78
CA ALA A 202 5.63 -9.73 -10.05
C ALA A 202 6.39 -10.30 -11.26
N SER A 203 6.61 -11.61 -11.28
CA SER A 203 7.27 -12.32 -12.37
C SER A 203 6.53 -12.13 -13.71
N TYR A 204 5.20 -12.23 -13.69
CA TYR A 204 4.36 -12.04 -14.88
C TYR A 204 4.48 -10.62 -15.45
N ALA A 205 4.66 -9.61 -14.59
CA ALA A 205 4.84 -8.22 -14.98
C ALA A 205 6.30 -7.85 -15.32
N GLY A 206 7.25 -8.79 -15.26
CA GLY A 206 8.68 -8.52 -15.47
C GLY A 206 9.34 -7.75 -14.34
N LEU A 207 8.75 -7.77 -13.13
CA LEU A 207 9.24 -7.11 -11.93
C LEU A 207 9.88 -8.12 -10.97
N SER A 208 10.80 -7.65 -10.13
CA SER A 208 11.40 -8.46 -9.06
C SER A 208 10.85 -8.06 -7.70
N VAL A 209 10.55 -9.03 -6.83
CA VAL A 209 10.15 -8.76 -5.44
C VAL A 209 11.39 -8.36 -4.64
N GLU A 210 11.49 -7.08 -4.26
CA GLU A 210 12.58 -6.55 -3.42
C GLU A 210 12.25 -6.68 -1.93
N TYR A 211 10.97 -6.48 -1.59
CA TYR A 211 10.50 -6.55 -0.22
C TYR A 211 9.12 -7.20 -0.15
N MET A 212 8.87 -8.00 0.89
CA MET A 212 7.54 -8.49 1.22
C MET A 212 7.48 -8.87 2.70
N SER A 213 6.59 -8.24 3.44
CA SER A 213 6.33 -8.56 4.85
C SER A 213 4.85 -8.50 5.17
N GLY A 214 4.38 -9.41 5.99
CA GLY A 214 3.11 -9.26 6.69
C GLY A 214 3.23 -8.26 7.84
N ALA A 215 2.10 -7.84 8.43
CA ALA A 215 2.11 -6.79 9.43
C ALA A 215 1.40 -7.12 10.75
N PHE A 216 0.46 -8.06 10.79
CA PHE A 216 -0.41 -8.22 11.95
C PHE A 216 -0.56 -9.66 12.43
N PHE A 217 -0.42 -9.84 13.76
CA PHE A 217 -0.99 -10.99 14.46
C PHE A 217 -2.51 -10.85 14.57
N MET A 218 -2.98 -9.65 14.96
CA MET A 218 -4.40 -9.35 15.11
C MET A 218 -4.73 -7.96 14.54
N ARG A 219 -5.70 -7.91 13.62
CA ARG A 219 -6.16 -6.69 12.95
C ARG A 219 -7.46 -6.16 13.59
N LYS A 220 -7.46 -5.93 14.91
CA LYS A 220 -8.59 -5.34 15.61
C LYS A 220 -8.32 -3.87 15.89
N GLN A 221 -9.00 -2.99 15.15
CA GLN A 221 -8.89 -1.53 15.36
C GLN A 221 -9.50 -1.10 16.70
N GLY A 222 -8.86 -0.13 17.34
CA GLY A 222 -9.35 0.44 18.61
C GLY A 222 -9.09 -0.47 19.81
N PHE A 223 -8.15 -1.39 19.69
CA PHE A 223 -7.74 -2.24 20.80
C PHE A 223 -6.81 -1.46 21.74
N PHE A 224 -7.00 -1.57 23.06
CA PHE A 224 -6.25 -0.77 24.03
C PHE A 224 -4.73 -0.94 23.96
N LEU A 225 -4.26 -2.13 23.51
CA LEU A 225 -2.83 -2.40 23.32
C LEU A 225 -2.18 -1.55 22.22
N GLU A 226 -2.97 -0.98 21.30
CA GLU A 226 -2.47 -0.03 20.30
C GLU A 226 -1.91 1.28 20.91
N ASN A 227 -2.03 1.47 22.21
CA ASN A 227 -1.34 2.55 22.92
C ASN A 227 0.12 2.24 23.24
N PHE A 228 0.57 1.01 23.06
CA PHE A 228 1.91 0.57 23.42
C PHE A 228 2.75 0.22 22.19
N ASN A 229 3.94 0.81 22.09
CA ASN A 229 4.85 0.56 20.97
C ASN A 229 5.28 -0.91 20.87
N TRP A 230 5.45 -1.61 22.01
CA TRP A 230 5.80 -3.03 22.02
C TRP A 230 4.74 -3.89 21.33
N TRP A 231 3.45 -3.54 21.44
CA TRP A 231 2.38 -4.25 20.77
C TRP A 231 2.43 -4.07 19.25
N LEU A 232 2.70 -2.83 18.79
CA LEU A 232 2.96 -2.57 17.37
C LEU A 232 4.15 -3.39 16.88
N ARG A 233 5.30 -3.33 17.58
CA ARG A 233 6.51 -4.09 17.22
C ARG A 233 6.27 -5.59 17.20
N PHE A 234 5.52 -6.13 18.14
CA PHE A 234 5.11 -7.54 18.14
C PHE A 234 4.31 -7.90 16.90
N ASN A 235 3.30 -7.09 16.51
CA ASN A 235 2.52 -7.32 15.31
C ASN A 235 3.37 -7.29 14.03
N LEU A 236 4.30 -6.36 13.93
CA LEU A 236 5.23 -6.25 12.81
C LEU A 236 6.17 -7.45 12.73
N PHE A 237 6.77 -7.85 13.85
CA PHE A 237 7.63 -9.02 13.94
C PHE A 237 6.88 -10.31 13.57
N PHE A 238 5.70 -10.52 14.17
CA PHE A 238 4.87 -11.68 13.86
C PHE A 238 4.53 -11.76 12.37
N GLY A 239 4.09 -10.63 11.77
CA GLY A 239 3.77 -10.56 10.36
C GLY A 239 4.98 -10.83 9.46
N ALA A 240 6.17 -10.37 9.83
CA ALA A 240 7.40 -10.63 9.09
C ALA A 240 7.75 -12.13 9.07
N VAL A 241 7.56 -12.82 10.18
CA VAL A 241 7.77 -14.27 10.28
C VAL A 241 6.68 -15.05 9.55
N PHE A 242 5.41 -14.69 9.76
CA PHE A 242 4.24 -15.39 9.22
C PHE A 242 3.56 -14.58 8.12
N ARG A 243 4.26 -14.34 6.98
CA ARG A 243 3.81 -13.48 5.87
C ARG A 243 2.44 -13.84 5.27
N GLY A 244 2.04 -15.09 5.39
CA GLY A 244 0.74 -15.57 4.92
C GLY A 244 -0.36 -15.60 5.99
N TRP A 245 -0.07 -15.14 7.22
CA TRP A 245 -1.08 -15.06 8.27
C TRP A 245 -2.19 -14.08 7.89
N PRO A 246 -3.47 -14.39 8.17
CA PRO A 246 -4.58 -13.49 7.83
C PRO A 246 -4.44 -12.11 8.46
N GLY A 247 -4.05 -11.15 7.68
CA GLY A 247 -3.77 -9.76 8.06
C GLY A 247 -3.62 -8.89 6.83
N GLU A 248 -2.56 -8.11 6.79
CA GLU A 248 -2.14 -7.36 5.60
C GLU A 248 -0.69 -7.75 5.24
N VAL A 249 -0.38 -7.69 3.97
CA VAL A 249 0.99 -7.82 3.44
C VAL A 249 1.35 -6.53 2.72
N TYR A 250 2.59 -6.08 2.91
CA TYR A 250 3.18 -4.93 2.21
C TYR A 250 4.36 -5.40 1.38
N TRP A 251 4.52 -4.81 0.20
CA TRP A 251 5.48 -5.28 -0.77
C TRP A 251 6.09 -4.14 -1.58
N VAL A 252 7.30 -4.39 -2.08
CA VAL A 252 8.03 -3.57 -3.06
C VAL A 252 8.40 -4.46 -4.24
N LEU A 253 7.98 -4.07 -5.43
CA LEU A 253 8.37 -4.68 -6.69
C LEU A 253 9.26 -3.70 -7.45
N ARG A 254 10.42 -4.15 -7.95
CA ARG A 254 11.37 -3.32 -8.68
C ARG A 254 11.41 -3.68 -10.16
N LYS A 255 11.41 -2.67 -11.02
CA LYS A 255 11.72 -2.81 -12.45
C LYS A 255 13.24 -2.85 -12.64
N LYS A 256 13.71 -3.90 -13.33
CA LYS A 256 15.12 -4.04 -13.69
C LYS A 256 15.51 -3.11 -14.83
#